data_b84631bcde372c3ae778375d6f4a05eb
#
_entry.id   b84631bcde372c3ae778375d6f4a05eb
#
_cell.length_a   1.000
_cell.length_b   1.000
_cell.length_c   1.000
_cell.angle_alpha   90.00
_cell.angle_beta   90.00
_cell.angle_gamma   90.00
#
_symmetry.space_group_name_H-M   'P 1'
#
loop_
_entity.id
_entity.type
_entity.pdbx_description
1 polymer ?
#
loop_
_entity_poly.entity_id
_entity_poly.type
_entity_poly.pdbx_seq_one_letter_code
_entity_poly.pdbx_strand_id
1 'polypeptide(L)'
;HALDDHARSIAATLARAALLAVERHHHEHHTQRALESRSLIGSAIGILMERYDLAAPAAWEHLRRRASQEERKLRDVASDIVADRASRSGTAGRDAR
;
A
#
# COMPACT_ATOMS: atom_id res chain seq x y z
N HIS A 1 -25.65 -0.20 45.33
CA HIS A 1 -26.09 -1.12 44.98
C HIS A 1 -25.63 -2.11 43.88
N ALA A 2 -25.92 -3.37 44.10
CA ALA A 2 -25.40 -4.49 43.30
C ALA A 2 -25.85 -4.43 41.83
N LEU A 3 -27.06 -3.93 41.56
CA LEU A 3 -27.58 -3.80 40.19
C LEU A 3 -26.82 -2.76 39.39
N ASP A 4 -26.43 -1.64 40.00
CA ASP A 4 -25.65 -0.60 39.30
C ASP A 4 -24.25 -1.05 38.99
N ASP A 5 -23.62 -1.75 39.94
CA ASP A 5 -22.28 -2.30 39.74
C ASP A 5 -22.27 -3.37 38.63
N HIS A 6 -23.32 -4.21 38.60
CA HIS A 6 -23.46 -5.24 37.58
C HIS A 6 -23.70 -4.62 36.19
N ALA A 7 -24.55 -3.61 36.12
CA ALA A 7 -24.81 -2.87 34.87
C ALA A 7 -23.58 -2.19 34.34
N ARG A 8 -22.78 -1.56 35.21
CA ARG A 8 -21.50 -0.92 34.86
C ARG A 8 -20.50 -1.95 34.34
N SER A 9 -20.44 -3.11 34.97
CA SER A 9 -19.54 -4.21 34.56
C SER A 9 -19.88 -4.72 33.16
N ILE A 10 -21.19 -4.89 32.87
CA ILE A 10 -21.66 -5.32 31.55
C ILE A 10 -21.35 -4.25 30.50
N ALA A 11 -21.61 -2.98 30.79
CA ALA A 11 -21.34 -1.87 29.89
C ALA A 11 -19.84 -1.76 29.55
N ALA A 12 -18.97 -1.92 30.56
CA ALA A 12 -17.51 -1.91 30.35
C ALA A 12 -17.05 -3.07 29.47
N THR A 13 -17.63 -4.27 29.64
CA THR A 13 -17.33 -5.45 28.84
C THR A 13 -17.74 -5.25 27.39
N LEU A 14 -18.94 -4.70 27.16
CA LEU A 14 -19.45 -4.42 25.81
C LEU A 14 -18.60 -3.34 25.11
N ALA A 15 -18.22 -2.29 25.82
CA ALA A 15 -17.36 -1.24 25.28
C ALA A 15 -16.00 -1.78 24.88
N ARG A 16 -15.42 -2.66 25.68
CA ARG A 16 -14.15 -3.31 25.37
C ARG A 16 -14.24 -4.19 24.12
N ALA A 17 -15.31 -4.99 24.02
CA ALA A 17 -15.54 -5.85 22.87
C ALA A 17 -15.71 -5.04 21.58
N ALA A 18 -16.42 -3.92 21.63
CA ALA A 18 -16.62 -3.02 20.49
C ALA A 18 -15.29 -2.38 20.07
N LEU A 19 -14.47 -1.95 21.02
CA LEU A 19 -13.16 -1.36 20.75
C LEU A 19 -12.22 -2.37 20.08
N LEU A 20 -12.18 -3.60 20.58
CA LEU A 20 -11.36 -4.67 19.98
C LEU A 20 -11.80 -5.00 18.56
N ALA A 21 -13.11 -5.00 18.29
CA ALA A 21 -13.63 -5.24 16.95
C ALA A 21 -13.21 -4.15 15.97
N VAL A 22 -13.24 -2.88 16.38
CA VAL A 22 -12.81 -1.74 15.56
C VAL A 22 -11.30 -1.80 15.31
N GLU A 23 -10.50 -2.09 16.32
CA GLU A 23 -9.05 -2.23 16.17
C GLU A 23 -8.67 -3.35 15.20
N ARG A 24 -9.36 -4.50 15.27
CA ARG A 24 -9.12 -5.63 14.38
C ARG A 24 -9.43 -5.27 12.94
N HIS A 25 -10.56 -4.61 12.68
CA HIS A 25 -10.96 -4.18 11.35
C HIS A 25 -9.95 -3.18 10.76
N HIS A 26 -9.52 -2.22 11.56
CA HIS A 26 -8.52 -1.23 11.16
C HIS A 26 -7.17 -1.89 10.83
N HIS A 27 -6.74 -2.87 11.62
CA HIS A 27 -5.49 -3.61 11.40
C HIS A 27 -5.53 -4.40 10.10
N GLU A 28 -6.62 -5.11 9.82
CA GLU A 28 -6.79 -5.87 8.57
C GLU A 28 -6.73 -4.97 7.35
N HIS A 29 -7.39 -3.82 7.39
CA HIS A 29 -7.39 -2.84 6.31
C HIS A 29 -5.99 -2.26 6.09
N HIS A 30 -5.27 -1.94 7.15
CA HIS A 30 -3.91 -1.43 7.09
C HIS A 30 -2.95 -2.47 6.49
N THR A 31 -3.08 -3.74 6.86
CA THR A 31 -2.27 -4.84 6.33
C THR A 31 -2.49 -5.02 4.84
N GLN A 32 -3.74 -4.96 4.38
CA GLN A 32 -4.07 -5.08 2.96
C GLN A 32 -3.44 -3.95 2.14
N ARG A 33 -3.52 -2.71 2.62
CA ARG A 33 -2.86 -1.57 1.97
C ARG A 33 -1.35 -1.73 1.92
N ALA A 34 -0.75 -2.27 2.96
CA ALA A 34 0.70 -2.53 3.00
C ALA A 34 1.10 -3.57 1.96
N LEU A 35 0.32 -4.63 1.79
CA LEU A 35 0.56 -5.66 0.78
C LEU A 35 0.40 -5.10 -0.64
N GLU A 36 -0.63 -4.31 -0.89
CA GLU A 36 -0.84 -3.64 -2.17
C GLU A 36 0.32 -2.69 -2.50
N SER A 37 0.80 -1.93 -1.52
CA SER A 37 1.94 -1.03 -1.68
C SER A 37 3.21 -1.78 -2.02
N ARG A 38 3.47 -2.91 -1.34
CA ARG A 38 4.63 -3.76 -1.63
C ARG A 38 4.57 -4.32 -3.04
N SER A 39 3.41 -4.75 -3.48
CA SER A 39 3.19 -5.27 -4.84
C SER A 39 3.48 -4.20 -5.89
N LEU A 40 2.94 -2.99 -5.72
CA LEU A 40 3.18 -1.87 -6.62
C LEU A 40 4.65 -1.48 -6.66
N ILE A 41 5.29 -1.36 -5.50
CA ILE A 41 6.69 -0.99 -5.39
C ILE A 41 7.57 -2.06 -6.04
N GLY A 42 7.29 -3.34 -5.78
CA GLY A 42 8.01 -4.45 -6.40
C GLY A 42 7.90 -4.44 -7.93
N SER A 43 6.70 -4.20 -8.45
CA SER A 43 6.47 -4.10 -9.90
C SER A 43 7.22 -2.91 -10.50
N ALA A 44 7.19 -1.76 -9.84
CA ALA A 44 7.91 -0.57 -10.29
C ALA A 44 9.42 -0.80 -10.31
N ILE A 45 9.96 -1.45 -9.28
CA ILE A 45 11.39 -1.81 -9.23
C ILE A 45 11.75 -2.71 -10.40
N GLY A 46 10.95 -3.73 -10.70
CA GLY A 46 11.18 -4.61 -11.84
C GLY A 46 11.18 -3.85 -13.16
N ILE A 47 10.26 -2.92 -13.34
CA ILE A 47 10.19 -2.09 -14.55
C ILE A 47 11.44 -1.21 -14.69
N LEU A 48 11.89 -0.59 -13.60
CA LEU A 48 13.09 0.25 -13.59
C LEU A 48 14.34 -0.55 -13.87
N MET A 49 14.44 -1.77 -13.34
CA MET A 49 15.55 -2.68 -13.62
C MET A 49 15.65 -2.99 -15.10
N GLU A 50 14.53 -3.30 -15.73
CA GLU A 50 14.46 -3.61 -17.16
C GLU A 50 14.74 -2.37 -18.02
N ARG A 51 14.10 -1.25 -17.69
CA ARG A 51 14.17 -0.03 -18.50
C ARG A 51 15.54 0.61 -18.52
N TYR A 52 16.23 0.61 -17.39
CA TYR A 52 17.52 1.29 -17.21
C TYR A 52 18.69 0.33 -16.99
N ASP A 53 18.45 -0.97 -17.14
CA ASP A 53 19.46 -2.01 -16.89
C ASP A 53 20.13 -1.86 -15.52
N LEU A 54 19.28 -1.76 -14.47
CA LEU A 54 19.72 -1.55 -13.10
C LEU A 54 19.56 -2.83 -12.29
N ALA A 55 20.46 -3.02 -11.30
CA ALA A 55 20.25 -4.02 -10.26
C ALA A 55 19.17 -3.51 -9.28
N ALA A 56 18.55 -4.42 -8.53
CA ALA A 56 17.46 -4.09 -7.63
C ALA A 56 17.78 -2.96 -6.63
N PRO A 57 18.95 -2.94 -5.97
CA PRO A 57 19.28 -1.83 -5.07
C PRO A 57 19.32 -0.47 -5.74
N ALA A 58 19.87 -0.41 -6.96
CA ALA A 58 19.95 0.83 -7.74
C ALA A 58 18.56 1.28 -8.19
N ALA A 59 17.69 0.36 -8.59
CA ALA A 59 16.32 0.65 -8.95
C ALA A 59 15.53 1.20 -7.75
N TRP A 60 15.73 0.62 -6.58
CA TRP A 60 15.13 1.09 -5.33
C TRP A 60 15.55 2.53 -5.02
N GLU A 61 16.84 2.83 -5.12
CA GLU A 61 17.35 4.19 -4.89
C GLU A 61 16.80 5.18 -5.92
N HIS A 62 16.64 4.77 -7.16
CA HIS A 62 16.03 5.59 -8.21
C HIS A 62 14.60 5.96 -7.84
N LEU A 63 13.82 4.98 -7.38
CA LEU A 63 12.43 5.19 -6.98
C LEU A 63 12.34 6.13 -5.76
N ARG A 64 13.18 5.90 -4.76
CA ARG A 64 13.23 6.75 -3.56
C ARG A 64 13.59 8.19 -3.88
N ARG A 65 14.59 8.37 -4.72
CA ARG A 65 15.05 9.70 -5.14
C ARG A 65 13.93 10.46 -5.86
N ARG A 66 13.27 9.80 -6.76
CA ARG A 66 12.16 10.38 -7.51
C ARG A 66 11.01 10.78 -6.58
N ALA A 67 10.64 9.92 -5.64
CA ALA A 67 9.60 10.22 -4.67
C ALA A 67 9.96 11.44 -3.82
N SER A 68 11.22 11.53 -3.39
CA SER A 68 11.72 12.65 -2.60
C SER A 68 11.73 13.95 -3.42
N GLN A 69 12.19 13.93 -4.65
CA GLN A 69 12.25 15.10 -5.53
C GLN A 69 10.85 15.63 -5.87
N GLU A 70 9.89 14.74 -6.07
CA GLU A 70 8.51 15.10 -6.40
C GLU A 70 7.67 15.37 -5.15
N GLU A 71 8.21 15.16 -3.96
CA GLU A 71 7.50 15.28 -2.67
C GLU A 71 6.23 14.44 -2.66
N ARG A 72 6.32 13.21 -3.16
CA ARG A 72 5.22 12.27 -3.27
C ARG A 72 5.53 10.99 -2.49
N LYS A 73 4.48 10.26 -2.16
CA LYS A 73 4.64 8.96 -1.51
C LYS A 73 5.24 7.97 -2.50
N LEU A 74 6.11 7.10 -1.99
CA LEU A 74 6.76 6.06 -2.79
C LEU A 74 5.76 5.21 -3.55
N ARG A 75 4.64 4.85 -2.90
CA ARG A 75 3.56 4.07 -3.49
C ARG A 75 2.94 4.78 -4.70
N ASP A 76 2.73 6.09 -4.60
CA ASP A 76 2.10 6.86 -5.67
C ASP A 76 3.01 6.96 -6.90
N VAL A 77 4.30 7.16 -6.69
CA VAL A 77 5.29 7.14 -7.77
C VAL A 77 5.36 5.75 -8.41
N ALA A 78 5.36 4.70 -7.60
CA ALA A 78 5.36 3.33 -8.09
C ALA A 78 4.12 3.04 -8.94
N SER A 79 2.96 3.49 -8.50
CA SER A 79 1.70 3.35 -9.23
C SER A 79 1.77 4.01 -10.61
N ASP A 80 2.34 5.21 -10.69
CA ASP A 80 2.51 5.93 -11.95
C ASP A 80 3.43 5.17 -12.92
N ILE A 81 4.52 4.58 -12.42
CA ILE A 81 5.46 3.80 -13.23
C ILE A 81 4.76 2.57 -13.82
N VAL A 82 3.97 1.87 -13.02
CA VAL A 82 3.24 0.68 -13.46
C VAL A 82 2.18 1.06 -14.50
N ALA A 83 1.44 2.15 -14.26
CA ALA A 83 0.42 2.63 -15.18
C ALA A 83 1.03 3.06 -16.53
N ASP A 84 2.16 3.76 -16.50
CA ASP A 84 2.88 4.20 -17.69
C ASP A 84 3.37 3.00 -18.52
N ARG A 85 3.87 1.98 -17.88
CA ARG A 85 4.30 0.72 -18.55
C ARG A 85 3.12 0.06 -19.25
N ALA A 86 1.98 -0.06 -18.58
CA ALA A 86 0.77 -0.66 -19.14
C ALA A 86 0.29 0.11 -20.39
N SER A 87 0.32 1.45 -20.31
CA SER A 87 -0.06 2.32 -21.42
C SER A 87 0.86 2.15 -22.62
N ARG A 88 2.17 2.10 -22.41
CA ARG A 88 3.16 1.89 -23.47
C ARG A 88 3.02 0.52 -24.14
N SER A 89 2.78 -0.51 -23.35
CA SER A 89 2.57 -1.86 -23.88
C SER A 89 1.33 -1.93 -24.75
N GLY A 90 0.25 -1.28 -24.37
CA GLY A 90 -0.97 -1.19 -25.15
C GLY A 90 -0.75 -0.48 -26.50
N THR A 91 -0.01 0.63 -26.50
CA THR A 91 0.30 1.38 -27.70
C THR A 91 1.22 0.61 -28.64
N ALA A 92 2.27 -0.02 -28.10
CA ALA A 92 3.19 -0.83 -28.90
C ALA A 92 2.47 -2.02 -29.55
N GLY A 93 1.53 -2.65 -28.83
CA GLY A 93 0.74 -3.72 -29.38
C GLY A 93 -0.17 -3.30 -30.52
N ARG A 94 -0.67 -2.07 -30.52
CA ARG A 94 -1.47 -1.51 -31.59
C ARG A 94 -0.62 -1.15 -32.82
N ASP A 95 0.55 -0.58 -32.59
CA ASP A 95 1.45 -0.18 -33.67
C ASP A 95 2.08 -1.39 -34.39
N ALA A 96 2.16 -2.53 -33.73
CA ALA A 96 2.69 -3.75 -34.30
C ALA A 96 1.72 -4.44 -35.27
N ARG A 97 0.50 -3.98 -35.37
CA ARG A 97 -0.51 -4.49 -36.32
C ARG A 97 -0.70 -3.51 -37.47
#